data_2f74a8ac940e539b96b6c350ae21d837
#
_entry.id   2f74a8ac940e539b96b6c350ae21d837
#
_cell.length_a   1.000
_cell.length_b   1.000
_cell.length_c   1.000
_cell.angle_alpha   90.00
_cell.angle_beta   90.00
_cell.angle_gamma   90.00
#
_symmetry.space_group_name_H-M   'P 1'
#
loop_
_entity.id
_entity.type
_entity.pdbx_description
1 polymer ?
#
loop_
_entity_poly.entity_id
_entity_poly.type
_entity_poly.pdbx_seq_one_letter_code
_entity_poly.pdbx_strand_id
1 'polypeptide(L)'
;MHLSYCTNVHPAEDLEGVVRQLDVYAGPARAAAGLDTVGVGLWIPRDLAARLVASREDRAVLRAALERNGLEVRTLNAFPYAAFHAEVVKLDVYRPDWTTPERLAYTIDCARILADLLPAGADGSISTLPLGWREGWGAEQDAAAVRQLALLVDELRELRRSTGHAIRLAIEPEPGCILDTVEDVVAWLHPRIGLVDPAYVGVCLDTCHLAVSFADPAAAVRRIRDAGLRVVKVQASAALHVADPADPAARAAVGAFVEKRYLHQTRENGAGGVLRVDDLPEALDTLPGAGPWRVHFHVPLHHRPAAPLSATTAVLAEAVSAVDAAWPYDEIHLDVETYTWAVLADAPSDLSVGIGAELAWAAEHLLTPAARAAVLEAGAAVPPVAAVPVAALVAEEVAL
;
A
#
# COMPACT_ATOMS: atom_id res chain seq x y z
N MET A 1 -2.91 1.72 -16.35
CA MET A 1 -2.55 1.79 -14.90
C MET A 1 -2.02 3.17 -14.59
N HIS A 2 -2.28 3.68 -13.40
CA HIS A 2 -1.78 4.95 -12.88
C HIS A 2 -0.73 4.68 -11.79
N LEU A 3 0.50 5.20 -11.98
CA LEU A 3 1.62 4.98 -11.06
C LEU A 3 1.60 6.02 -9.94
N SER A 4 1.70 5.54 -8.71
CA SER A 4 1.88 6.34 -7.49
C SER A 4 2.88 5.67 -6.55
N TYR A 5 3.29 6.38 -5.48
CA TYR A 5 3.93 5.76 -4.34
C TYR A 5 3.18 6.07 -3.04
N CYS A 6 3.19 5.14 -2.11
CA CYS A 6 2.49 5.24 -0.85
C CYS A 6 3.24 6.12 0.15
N THR A 7 2.58 7.16 0.67
CA THR A 7 3.21 8.10 1.59
C THR A 7 3.24 7.62 3.05
N ASN A 8 2.78 6.41 3.33
CA ASN A 8 2.94 5.79 4.66
C ASN A 8 4.41 5.55 5.06
N VAL A 9 5.35 5.69 4.12
CA VAL A 9 6.79 5.70 4.40
C VAL A 9 7.22 6.92 5.23
N HIS A 10 6.42 7.98 5.25
CA HIS A 10 6.71 9.24 5.93
C HIS A 10 5.94 9.35 7.25
N PRO A 11 6.57 9.90 8.33
CA PRO A 11 6.00 9.84 9.68
C PRO A 11 5.01 10.95 10.03
N ALA A 12 4.79 11.95 9.17
CA ALA A 12 3.97 13.11 9.55
C ALA A 12 2.48 12.77 9.65
N GLU A 13 1.86 13.22 10.74
CA GLU A 13 0.44 13.02 11.05
C GLU A 13 -0.37 14.34 11.09
N ASP A 14 0.25 15.48 10.83
CA ASP A 14 -0.43 16.78 10.70
C ASP A 14 -0.28 17.37 9.30
N LEU A 15 -1.06 18.42 8.98
CA LEU A 15 -1.09 19.04 7.65
C LEU A 15 0.26 19.64 7.28
N GLU A 16 0.89 20.33 8.21
CA GLU A 16 2.15 21.04 8.00
C GLU A 16 3.28 20.04 7.70
N GLY A 17 3.31 18.93 8.41
CA GLY A 17 4.24 17.83 8.19
C GLY A 17 3.99 17.12 6.86
N VAL A 18 2.73 16.80 6.53
CA VAL A 18 2.37 16.18 5.24
C VAL A 18 2.76 17.09 4.08
N VAL A 19 2.46 18.38 4.15
CA VAL A 19 2.87 19.35 3.12
C VAL A 19 4.38 19.40 2.97
N ARG A 20 5.12 19.45 4.08
CA ARG A 20 6.58 19.42 4.07
C ARG A 20 7.14 18.13 3.45
N GLN A 21 6.53 16.97 3.71
CA GLN A 21 6.94 15.70 3.11
C GLN A 21 6.72 15.67 1.59
N LEU A 22 5.64 16.29 1.10
CA LEU A 22 5.44 16.44 -0.34
C LEU A 22 6.53 17.32 -0.96
N ASP A 23 6.95 18.38 -0.28
CA ASP A 23 8.00 19.31 -0.76
C ASP A 23 9.41 18.67 -0.69
N VAL A 24 9.72 17.94 0.40
CA VAL A 24 11.07 17.44 0.67
C VAL A 24 11.33 16.08 0.03
N TYR A 25 10.30 15.23 -0.09
CA TYR A 25 10.46 13.87 -0.60
C TYR A 25 9.73 13.62 -1.91
N ALA A 26 8.41 13.90 -1.98
CA ALA A 26 7.61 13.48 -3.12
C ALA A 26 7.96 14.23 -4.42
N GLY A 27 8.06 15.55 -4.38
CA GLY A 27 8.49 16.36 -5.51
C GLY A 27 9.90 16.01 -5.99
N PRO A 28 10.92 15.97 -5.11
CA PRO A 28 12.27 15.50 -5.46
C PRO A 28 12.30 14.07 -5.99
N ALA A 29 11.56 13.11 -5.42
CA ALA A 29 11.50 11.73 -5.90
C ALA A 29 10.92 11.65 -7.32
N ARG A 30 9.83 12.40 -7.61
CA ARG A 30 9.28 12.54 -8.96
C ARG A 30 10.34 13.03 -9.95
N ALA A 31 11.07 14.09 -9.56
CA ALA A 31 12.13 14.66 -10.41
C ALA A 31 13.29 13.69 -10.60
N ALA A 32 13.72 12.97 -9.56
CA ALA A 32 14.76 11.96 -9.63
C ALA A 32 14.36 10.76 -10.50
N ALA A 33 13.07 10.41 -10.53
CA ALA A 33 12.53 9.38 -11.43
C ALA A 33 12.43 9.84 -12.89
N GLY A 34 12.62 11.12 -13.19
CA GLY A 34 12.46 11.69 -14.54
C GLY A 34 11.00 11.70 -15.00
N LEU A 35 10.04 11.79 -14.08
CA LEU A 35 8.62 11.79 -14.37
C LEU A 35 8.07 13.22 -14.32
N ASP A 36 7.22 13.58 -15.29
CA ASP A 36 6.57 14.87 -15.33
C ASP A 36 5.46 14.99 -14.28
N THR A 37 4.71 13.93 -14.10
CA THR A 37 3.68 13.78 -13.06
C THR A 37 3.77 12.40 -12.43
N VAL A 38 3.56 12.32 -11.13
CA VAL A 38 3.43 11.05 -10.41
C VAL A 38 2.28 11.12 -9.42
N GLY A 39 1.62 9.99 -9.23
CA GLY A 39 0.63 9.83 -8.19
C GLY A 39 1.26 9.72 -6.81
N VAL A 40 0.51 10.14 -5.79
CA VAL A 40 0.80 9.80 -4.40
C VAL A 40 -0.39 9.06 -3.80
N GLY A 41 -0.13 7.86 -3.29
CA GLY A 41 -1.06 7.11 -2.45
C GLY A 41 -1.01 7.70 -1.05
N LEU A 42 -1.82 8.73 -0.80
CA LEU A 42 -1.74 9.44 0.47
C LEU A 42 -2.20 8.56 1.63
N TRP A 43 -1.37 8.51 2.66
CA TRP A 43 -1.82 8.16 4.01
C TRP A 43 -2.21 9.43 4.74
N ILE A 44 -3.44 9.49 5.21
CA ILE A 44 -4.01 10.62 5.95
C ILE A 44 -4.49 10.07 7.30
N PRO A 45 -3.77 10.29 8.41
CA PRO A 45 -4.20 9.81 9.73
C PRO A 45 -5.57 10.39 10.12
N ARG A 46 -6.29 9.68 10.98
CA ARG A 46 -7.68 9.95 11.34
C ARG A 46 -7.94 11.40 11.75
N ASP A 47 -7.09 11.97 12.60
CA ASP A 47 -7.30 13.33 13.11
C ASP A 47 -7.09 14.38 12.00
N LEU A 48 -6.12 14.15 11.14
CA LEU A 48 -5.92 14.96 9.94
C LEU A 48 -7.08 14.81 8.95
N ALA A 49 -7.61 13.60 8.76
CA ALA A 49 -8.77 13.37 7.90
C ALA A 49 -10.00 14.16 8.40
N ALA A 50 -10.30 14.11 9.69
CA ALA A 50 -11.38 14.88 10.28
C ALA A 50 -11.18 16.40 10.12
N ARG A 51 -9.95 16.91 10.29
CA ARG A 51 -9.60 18.32 10.07
C ARG A 51 -9.80 18.71 8.60
N LEU A 52 -9.32 17.92 7.66
CA LEU A 52 -9.45 18.18 6.23
C LEU A 52 -10.91 18.18 5.75
N VAL A 53 -11.76 17.29 6.26
CA VAL A 53 -13.20 17.31 5.96
C VAL A 53 -13.85 18.59 6.45
N ALA A 54 -13.49 19.04 7.65
CA ALA A 54 -14.07 20.24 8.27
C ALA A 54 -13.59 21.55 7.63
N SER A 55 -12.37 21.60 7.06
CA SER A 55 -11.73 22.81 6.58
C SER A 55 -11.46 22.78 5.07
N ARG A 56 -12.21 23.59 4.31
CA ARG A 56 -11.93 23.82 2.88
C ARG A 56 -10.58 24.50 2.64
N GLU A 57 -10.18 25.37 3.57
CA GLU A 57 -8.89 26.07 3.50
C GLU A 57 -7.72 25.10 3.62
N ASP A 58 -7.77 24.17 4.59
CA ASP A 58 -6.74 23.14 4.76
C ASP A 58 -6.64 22.21 3.53
N ARG A 59 -7.78 21.84 2.93
CA ARG A 59 -7.76 21.09 1.66
C ARG A 59 -7.14 21.90 0.51
N ALA A 60 -7.38 23.19 0.47
CA ALA A 60 -6.75 24.06 -0.54
C ALA A 60 -5.23 24.14 -0.35
N VAL A 61 -4.74 24.18 0.91
CA VAL A 61 -3.30 24.13 1.23
C VAL A 61 -2.68 22.81 0.74
N LEU A 62 -3.33 21.68 1.02
CA LEU A 62 -2.87 20.37 0.56
C LEU A 62 -2.83 20.28 -0.98
N ARG A 63 -3.89 20.74 -1.65
CA ARG A 63 -3.97 20.78 -3.11
C ARG A 63 -2.86 21.63 -3.73
N ALA A 64 -2.62 22.83 -3.20
CA ALA A 64 -1.53 23.69 -3.67
C ALA A 64 -0.15 23.03 -3.48
N ALA A 65 0.03 22.23 -2.43
CA ALA A 65 1.26 21.45 -2.23
C ALA A 65 1.43 20.35 -3.27
N LEU A 66 0.37 19.65 -3.63
CA LEU A 66 0.39 18.65 -4.69
C LEU A 66 0.71 19.28 -6.04
N GLU A 67 -0.02 20.33 -6.43
CA GLU A 67 0.13 21.02 -7.71
C GLU A 67 1.55 21.56 -7.92
N ARG A 68 2.14 22.27 -6.92
CA ARG A 68 3.49 22.84 -7.08
C ARG A 68 4.59 21.80 -7.19
N ASN A 69 4.33 20.56 -6.72
CA ASN A 69 5.27 19.45 -6.80
C ASN A 69 5.04 18.53 -8.01
N GLY A 70 4.05 18.83 -8.87
CA GLY A 70 3.68 17.97 -10.01
C GLY A 70 3.11 16.62 -9.58
N LEU A 71 2.35 16.61 -8.48
CA LEU A 71 1.78 15.42 -7.88
C LEU A 71 0.26 15.40 -8.07
N GLU A 72 -0.31 14.20 -8.21
CA GLU A 72 -1.75 14.01 -8.22
C GLU A 72 -2.16 12.88 -7.25
N VAL A 73 -3.42 12.90 -6.81
CA VAL A 73 -3.96 11.88 -5.91
C VAL A 73 -5.09 11.15 -6.62
N ARG A 74 -4.93 9.84 -6.81
CA ARG A 74 -5.98 8.94 -7.30
C ARG A 74 -6.26 7.81 -6.33
N THR A 75 -5.38 7.58 -5.38
CA THR A 75 -5.53 6.54 -4.36
C THR A 75 -5.14 7.05 -2.99
N LEU A 76 -5.81 6.54 -1.97
CA LEU A 76 -5.41 6.71 -0.57
C LEU A 76 -5.05 5.35 0.03
N ASN A 77 -4.13 5.37 1.01
CA ASN A 77 -3.92 4.24 1.90
C ASN A 77 -4.61 4.54 3.24
N ALA A 78 -5.76 3.92 3.49
CA ALA A 78 -6.48 4.02 4.75
C ALA A 78 -6.36 2.74 5.61
N PHE A 79 -5.32 1.95 5.37
CA PHE A 79 -5.02 0.77 6.18
C PHE A 79 -4.61 1.21 7.59
N PRO A 80 -3.52 1.97 7.82
CA PRO A 80 -3.21 2.51 9.13
C PRO A 80 -4.19 3.64 9.50
N TYR A 81 -4.72 3.55 10.70
CA TYR A 81 -5.65 4.57 11.23
C TYR A 81 -4.91 5.80 11.79
N ALA A 82 -3.83 5.55 12.54
CA ALA A 82 -2.93 6.53 13.13
C ALA A 82 -1.67 5.81 13.65
N ALA A 83 -0.66 6.57 14.07
CA ALA A 83 0.53 6.10 14.80
C ALA A 83 1.34 5.02 14.08
N PHE A 84 1.36 5.03 12.74
CA PHE A 84 2.06 4.01 11.93
C PHE A 84 3.59 4.05 12.13
N HIS A 85 4.11 5.16 12.61
CA HIS A 85 5.54 5.34 12.93
C HIS A 85 5.85 5.34 14.44
N ALA A 86 4.94 4.85 15.28
CA ALA A 86 5.20 4.63 16.69
C ALA A 86 6.39 3.68 16.91
N GLU A 87 7.00 3.70 18.09
CA GLU A 87 8.13 2.82 18.40
C GLU A 87 7.80 1.33 18.24
N VAL A 88 6.57 0.96 18.57
CA VAL A 88 6.00 -0.39 18.37
C VAL A 88 4.61 -0.22 17.77
N VAL A 89 4.37 -0.82 16.62
CA VAL A 89 3.09 -0.81 15.90
C VAL A 89 2.41 -2.16 15.99
N LYS A 90 3.08 -3.22 15.53
CA LYS A 90 2.61 -4.62 15.60
C LYS A 90 1.10 -4.74 15.30
N LEU A 91 0.32 -5.31 16.23
CA LEU A 91 -1.11 -5.55 16.07
C LEU A 91 -1.98 -4.28 16.15
N ASP A 92 -1.45 -3.15 16.60
CA ASP A 92 -2.22 -1.92 16.71
C ASP A 92 -2.58 -1.32 15.33
N VAL A 93 -1.84 -1.66 14.27
CA VAL A 93 -2.16 -1.25 12.89
C VAL A 93 -3.54 -1.75 12.44
N TYR A 94 -4.02 -2.88 12.98
CA TYR A 94 -5.31 -3.46 12.65
C TYR A 94 -6.48 -2.85 13.42
N ARG A 95 -6.25 -1.80 14.23
CA ARG A 95 -7.26 -1.16 15.06
C ARG A 95 -7.43 0.33 14.73
N PRO A 96 -8.67 0.83 14.81
CA PRO A 96 -9.93 0.11 14.92
C PRO A 96 -10.18 -0.73 13.65
N ASP A 97 -10.80 -1.89 13.81
CA ASP A 97 -11.13 -2.81 12.74
C ASP A 97 -12.51 -2.54 12.10
N TRP A 98 -12.90 -3.34 11.09
CA TRP A 98 -14.16 -3.15 10.38
C TRP A 98 -15.42 -3.53 11.19
N THR A 99 -15.30 -3.99 12.42
CA THR A 99 -16.44 -4.18 13.31
C THR A 99 -16.96 -2.88 13.92
N THR A 100 -16.18 -1.78 13.82
CA THR A 100 -16.38 -0.53 14.54
C THR A 100 -16.88 0.61 13.66
N PRO A 101 -17.76 1.50 14.17
CA PRO A 101 -18.19 2.69 13.45
C PRO A 101 -17.07 3.71 13.22
N GLU A 102 -15.99 3.68 14.02
CA GLU A 102 -14.84 4.56 13.89
C GLU A 102 -14.08 4.28 12.59
N ARG A 103 -13.91 3.01 12.22
CA ARG A 103 -13.29 2.62 10.94
C ARG A 103 -14.13 3.09 9.75
N LEU A 104 -15.44 2.91 9.81
CA LEU A 104 -16.35 3.40 8.78
C LEU A 104 -16.27 4.92 8.64
N ALA A 105 -16.38 5.67 9.75
CA ALA A 105 -16.34 7.13 9.72
C ALA A 105 -15.04 7.66 9.11
N TYR A 106 -13.91 7.11 9.52
CA TYR A 106 -12.59 7.44 8.96
C TYR A 106 -12.52 7.18 7.45
N THR A 107 -13.01 6.04 7.00
CA THR A 107 -12.99 5.69 5.57
C THR A 107 -13.91 6.60 4.74
N ILE A 108 -15.05 7.00 5.28
CA ILE A 108 -15.94 8.01 4.66
C ILE A 108 -15.24 9.37 4.57
N ASP A 109 -14.54 9.80 5.61
CA ASP A 109 -13.78 11.05 5.58
C ASP A 109 -12.67 10.99 4.52
N CYS A 110 -11.93 9.91 4.43
CA CYS A 110 -10.96 9.65 3.34
C CYS A 110 -11.62 9.73 1.96
N ALA A 111 -12.79 9.13 1.78
CA ALA A 111 -13.50 9.17 0.50
C ALA A 111 -13.93 10.59 0.10
N ARG A 112 -14.40 11.39 1.04
CA ARG A 112 -14.77 12.80 0.82
C ARG A 112 -13.56 13.66 0.45
N ILE A 113 -12.42 13.44 1.13
CA ILE A 113 -11.17 14.13 0.80
C ILE A 113 -10.68 13.72 -0.59
N LEU A 114 -10.68 12.43 -0.90
CA LEU A 114 -10.26 11.94 -2.21
C LEU A 114 -11.11 12.51 -3.33
N ALA A 115 -12.45 12.55 -3.17
CA ALA A 115 -13.35 13.14 -4.16
C ALA A 115 -13.03 14.62 -4.45
N ASP A 116 -12.55 15.35 -3.44
CA ASP A 116 -12.14 16.77 -3.60
C ASP A 116 -10.76 16.90 -4.27
N LEU A 117 -9.87 15.93 -4.13
CA LEU A 117 -8.50 15.96 -4.67
C LEU A 117 -8.38 15.33 -6.07
N LEU A 118 -9.32 14.48 -6.48
CA LEU A 118 -9.26 13.78 -7.77
C LEU A 118 -9.24 14.76 -8.95
N PRO A 119 -8.42 14.48 -9.98
CA PRO A 119 -8.53 15.16 -11.26
C PRO A 119 -9.92 14.98 -11.88
N ALA A 120 -10.35 15.95 -12.66
CA ALA A 120 -11.66 15.91 -13.31
C ALA A 120 -11.81 14.63 -14.17
N GLY A 121 -12.89 13.90 -13.96
CA GLY A 121 -13.21 12.67 -14.70
C GLY A 121 -12.45 11.43 -14.25
N ALA A 122 -11.55 11.54 -13.25
CA ALA A 122 -10.86 10.38 -12.69
C ALA A 122 -11.70 9.65 -11.63
N ASP A 123 -11.53 8.35 -11.53
CA ASP A 123 -12.02 7.52 -10.44
C ASP A 123 -10.96 7.40 -9.33
N GLY A 124 -11.39 7.04 -8.12
CA GLY A 124 -10.50 6.92 -6.96
C GLY A 124 -10.54 5.53 -6.32
N SER A 125 -9.47 5.19 -5.57
CA SER A 125 -9.45 4.01 -4.70
C SER A 125 -8.93 4.31 -3.31
N ILE A 126 -9.35 3.48 -2.34
CA ILE A 126 -8.89 3.55 -0.96
C ILE A 126 -8.57 2.13 -0.51
N SER A 127 -7.30 1.81 -0.23
CA SER A 127 -6.95 0.53 0.38
C SER A 127 -7.27 0.52 1.87
N THR A 128 -7.64 -0.65 2.38
CA THR A 128 -8.01 -0.86 3.78
C THR A 128 -7.62 -2.24 4.26
N LEU A 129 -7.46 -2.37 5.59
CA LEU A 129 -7.14 -3.64 6.24
C LEU A 129 -8.18 -4.72 5.93
N PRO A 130 -7.77 -6.01 5.96
CA PRO A 130 -8.62 -7.16 5.63
C PRO A 130 -9.54 -7.55 6.78
N LEU A 131 -10.50 -6.69 7.10
CA LEU A 131 -11.49 -6.72 8.16
C LEU A 131 -10.88 -6.51 9.56
N GLY A 132 -9.89 -7.27 9.95
CA GLY A 132 -9.20 -7.22 11.24
C GLY A 132 -8.28 -8.40 11.45
N TRP A 133 -7.63 -8.45 12.60
CA TRP A 133 -6.80 -9.56 13.02
C TRP A 133 -7.66 -10.79 13.38
N ARG A 134 -7.15 -12.01 13.16
CA ARG A 134 -7.94 -13.26 13.24
C ARG A 134 -8.38 -13.66 14.64
N GLU A 135 -7.60 -13.32 15.70
CA GLU A 135 -7.94 -13.72 17.05
C GLU A 135 -9.20 -13.01 17.54
N GLY A 136 -10.14 -13.82 18.07
CA GLY A 136 -11.41 -13.31 18.58
C GLY A 136 -12.45 -13.00 17.50
N TRP A 137 -12.17 -13.27 16.23
CA TRP A 137 -13.13 -13.07 15.15
C TRP A 137 -14.13 -14.22 15.08
N GLY A 138 -15.42 -13.91 15.11
CA GLY A 138 -16.52 -14.86 15.01
C GLY A 138 -17.68 -14.32 14.18
N ALA A 139 -18.82 -14.99 14.23
CA ALA A 139 -20.00 -14.64 13.44
C ALA A 139 -20.56 -13.23 13.76
N GLU A 140 -20.42 -12.77 15.00
CA GLU A 140 -20.86 -11.43 15.41
C GLU A 140 -19.98 -10.33 14.78
N GLN A 141 -18.66 -10.49 14.81
CA GLN A 141 -17.69 -9.62 14.17
C GLN A 141 -17.91 -9.60 12.66
N ASP A 142 -18.11 -10.77 12.06
CA ASP A 142 -18.38 -10.90 10.63
C ASP A 142 -19.65 -10.13 10.22
N ALA A 143 -20.73 -10.30 10.97
CA ALA A 143 -21.98 -9.56 10.75
C ALA A 143 -21.81 -8.04 10.96
N ALA A 144 -20.98 -7.62 11.91
CA ALA A 144 -20.69 -6.21 12.13
C ALA A 144 -19.90 -5.62 10.94
N ALA A 145 -18.86 -6.29 10.47
CA ALA A 145 -18.08 -5.87 9.30
C ALA A 145 -18.95 -5.73 8.04
N VAL A 146 -19.82 -6.70 7.78
CA VAL A 146 -20.78 -6.63 6.66
C VAL A 146 -21.69 -5.39 6.77
N ARG A 147 -22.20 -5.09 7.96
CA ARG A 147 -23.04 -3.89 8.16
C ARG A 147 -22.27 -2.59 7.87
N GLN A 148 -21.03 -2.47 8.35
CA GLN A 148 -20.23 -1.28 8.12
C GLN A 148 -19.89 -1.11 6.63
N LEU A 149 -19.53 -2.19 5.95
CA LEU A 149 -19.23 -2.14 4.52
C LEU A 149 -20.48 -1.83 3.67
N ALA A 150 -21.66 -2.34 4.05
CA ALA A 150 -22.89 -1.99 3.37
C ALA A 150 -23.24 -0.49 3.52
N LEU A 151 -23.06 0.07 4.71
CA LEU A 151 -23.22 1.51 4.96
C LEU A 151 -22.20 2.34 4.13
N LEU A 152 -20.95 1.88 4.06
CA LEU A 152 -19.96 2.55 3.21
C LEU A 152 -20.37 2.56 1.74
N VAL A 153 -20.88 1.44 1.21
CA VAL A 153 -21.36 1.36 -0.18
C VAL A 153 -22.44 2.41 -0.46
N ASP A 154 -23.37 2.62 0.47
CA ASP A 154 -24.41 3.63 0.30
C ASP A 154 -23.84 5.06 0.29
N GLU A 155 -22.86 5.35 1.16
CA GLU A 155 -22.14 6.64 1.18
C GLU A 155 -21.34 6.86 -0.12
N LEU A 156 -20.64 5.83 -0.64
CA LEU A 156 -19.90 5.93 -1.89
C LEU A 156 -20.81 6.14 -3.10
N ARG A 157 -22.00 5.54 -3.11
CA ARG A 157 -23.02 5.81 -4.14
C ARG A 157 -23.49 7.27 -4.11
N GLU A 158 -23.74 7.80 -2.90
CA GLU A 158 -24.16 9.20 -2.75
C GLU A 158 -23.04 10.14 -3.17
N LEU A 159 -21.81 9.85 -2.77
CA LEU A 159 -20.63 10.64 -3.16
C LEU A 159 -20.46 10.66 -4.69
N ARG A 160 -20.62 9.52 -5.37
CA ARG A 160 -20.59 9.46 -6.82
C ARG A 160 -21.68 10.31 -7.45
N ARG A 161 -22.92 10.28 -6.91
CA ARG A 161 -24.03 11.09 -7.44
C ARG A 161 -23.78 12.60 -7.30
N SER A 162 -23.15 13.01 -6.20
CA SER A 162 -22.90 14.42 -5.90
C SER A 162 -21.65 14.99 -6.57
N THR A 163 -20.60 14.17 -6.79
CA THR A 163 -19.29 14.62 -7.31
C THR A 163 -18.99 14.17 -8.72
N GLY A 164 -19.63 13.11 -9.20
CA GLY A 164 -19.34 12.44 -10.48
C GLY A 164 -18.19 11.42 -10.40
N HIS A 165 -17.39 11.40 -9.31
CA HIS A 165 -16.26 10.49 -9.13
C HIS A 165 -16.71 9.15 -8.54
N ALA A 166 -16.31 8.02 -9.12
CA ALA A 166 -16.48 6.72 -8.51
C ALA A 166 -15.26 6.43 -7.62
N ILE A 167 -15.48 6.34 -6.32
CA ILE A 167 -14.47 5.92 -5.35
C ILE A 167 -14.76 4.50 -4.93
N ARG A 168 -13.73 3.65 -4.90
CA ARG A 168 -13.83 2.24 -4.56
C ARG A 168 -12.96 1.92 -3.35
N LEU A 169 -13.53 1.16 -2.41
CA LEU A 169 -12.76 0.54 -1.35
C LEU A 169 -12.05 -0.69 -1.91
N ALA A 170 -10.78 -0.85 -1.59
CA ALA A 170 -9.95 -1.98 -1.96
C ALA A 170 -9.51 -2.72 -0.70
N ILE A 171 -10.13 -3.87 -0.40
CA ILE A 171 -9.76 -4.73 0.74
C ILE A 171 -8.45 -5.42 0.41
N GLU A 172 -7.48 -5.29 1.31
CA GLU A 172 -6.11 -5.76 1.14
C GLU A 172 -5.87 -7.02 1.96
N PRO A 173 -5.86 -8.24 1.35
CA PRO A 173 -5.54 -9.45 2.08
C PRO A 173 -4.14 -9.37 2.66
N GLU A 174 -4.00 -9.78 3.93
CA GLU A 174 -2.72 -9.70 4.64
C GLU A 174 -2.48 -10.93 5.51
N PRO A 175 -1.24 -11.48 5.48
CA PRO A 175 -0.86 -12.61 6.31
C PRO A 175 -1.20 -12.41 7.79
N GLY A 176 -1.90 -13.38 8.39
CA GLY A 176 -2.29 -13.36 9.80
C GLY A 176 -3.65 -12.73 10.10
N CYS A 177 -4.23 -11.97 9.18
CA CYS A 177 -5.56 -11.39 9.33
C CYS A 177 -6.68 -12.40 9.04
N ILE A 178 -7.92 -11.98 9.25
CA ILE A 178 -9.10 -12.82 8.97
C ILE A 178 -9.25 -13.13 7.47
N LEU A 179 -8.87 -12.19 6.61
CA LEU A 179 -8.72 -12.39 5.17
C LEU A 179 -7.23 -12.42 4.84
N ASP A 180 -6.60 -13.55 5.12
CA ASP A 180 -5.16 -13.77 5.04
C ASP A 180 -4.67 -13.86 3.57
N THR A 181 -5.49 -14.43 2.68
CA THR A 181 -5.15 -14.71 1.29
C THR A 181 -6.18 -14.15 0.32
N VAL A 182 -5.87 -14.14 -0.98
CA VAL A 182 -6.85 -13.82 -2.05
C VAL A 182 -8.03 -14.79 -2.00
N GLU A 183 -7.79 -16.06 -1.71
CA GLU A 183 -8.84 -17.07 -1.56
C GLU A 183 -9.82 -16.70 -0.43
N ASP A 184 -9.32 -16.22 0.70
CA ASP A 184 -10.16 -15.80 1.84
C ASP A 184 -11.00 -14.57 1.46
N VAL A 185 -10.41 -13.57 0.80
CA VAL A 185 -11.15 -12.38 0.34
C VAL A 185 -12.26 -12.78 -0.65
N VAL A 186 -11.96 -13.64 -1.61
CA VAL A 186 -12.95 -14.11 -2.58
C VAL A 186 -14.05 -14.92 -1.90
N ALA A 187 -13.68 -15.85 -1.01
CA ALA A 187 -14.64 -16.66 -0.26
C ALA A 187 -15.53 -15.79 0.64
N TRP A 188 -15.02 -14.69 1.15
CA TRP A 188 -15.77 -13.76 2.00
C TRP A 188 -16.67 -12.81 1.19
N LEU A 189 -16.16 -12.17 0.14
CA LEU A 189 -16.88 -11.17 -0.66
C LEU A 189 -17.92 -11.80 -1.59
N HIS A 190 -17.58 -12.87 -2.31
CA HIS A 190 -18.43 -13.44 -3.33
C HIS A 190 -19.87 -13.77 -2.88
N PRO A 191 -20.10 -14.44 -1.73
CA PRO A 191 -21.46 -14.70 -1.25
C PRO A 191 -22.19 -13.45 -0.74
N ARG A 192 -21.50 -12.30 -0.62
CA ARG A 192 -22.00 -11.04 -0.06
C ARG A 192 -22.21 -9.94 -1.12
N ILE A 193 -22.06 -10.25 -2.40
CA ILE A 193 -22.20 -9.30 -3.53
C ILE A 193 -23.54 -8.54 -3.49
N GLY A 194 -24.60 -9.16 -2.99
CA GLY A 194 -25.90 -8.50 -2.82
C GLY A 194 -25.97 -7.43 -1.72
N LEU A 195 -25.00 -7.44 -0.77
CA LEU A 195 -24.91 -6.49 0.33
C LEU A 195 -23.72 -5.54 0.18
N VAL A 196 -22.59 -6.09 -0.28
CA VAL A 196 -21.36 -5.37 -0.55
C VAL A 196 -21.15 -5.32 -2.05
N ASP A 197 -21.59 -4.22 -2.66
CA ASP A 197 -21.64 -4.05 -4.12
C ASP A 197 -20.22 -4.03 -4.73
N PRO A 198 -19.88 -4.96 -5.63
CA PRO A 198 -18.56 -5.04 -6.25
C PRO A 198 -18.22 -3.86 -7.17
N ALA A 199 -19.20 -3.00 -7.48
CA ALA A 199 -18.93 -1.73 -8.16
C ALA A 199 -18.20 -0.72 -7.27
N TYR A 200 -18.29 -0.90 -5.94
CA TYR A 200 -17.69 0.00 -4.93
C TYR A 200 -16.70 -0.68 -3.99
N VAL A 201 -16.70 -2.00 -3.90
CA VAL A 201 -15.76 -2.75 -3.06
C VAL A 201 -15.09 -3.83 -3.90
N GLY A 202 -13.77 -3.83 -3.90
CA GLY A 202 -12.95 -4.80 -4.60
C GLY A 202 -11.71 -5.16 -3.79
N VAL A 203 -10.68 -5.62 -4.49
CA VAL A 203 -9.44 -6.13 -3.89
C VAL A 203 -8.31 -5.15 -4.11
N CYS A 204 -7.55 -4.86 -3.06
CA CYS A 204 -6.19 -4.34 -3.14
C CYS A 204 -5.25 -5.55 -3.20
N LEU A 205 -4.53 -5.70 -4.30
CA LEU A 205 -3.58 -6.79 -4.46
C LEU A 205 -2.20 -6.31 -4.02
N ASP A 206 -1.84 -6.52 -2.75
CA ASP A 206 -0.46 -6.36 -2.32
C ASP A 206 0.38 -7.54 -2.77
N THR A 207 1.43 -7.26 -3.56
CA THR A 207 2.24 -8.29 -4.19
C THR A 207 3.30 -8.90 -3.26
N CYS A 208 3.65 -8.23 -2.16
CA CYS A 208 4.41 -8.81 -1.06
C CYS A 208 3.55 -9.83 -0.30
N HIS A 209 2.32 -9.49 0.07
CA HIS A 209 1.39 -10.41 0.75
C HIS A 209 1.07 -11.64 -0.12
N LEU A 210 0.84 -11.41 -1.41
CA LEU A 210 0.64 -12.49 -2.39
C LEU A 210 1.86 -13.43 -2.44
N ALA A 211 3.07 -12.85 -2.48
CA ALA A 211 4.30 -13.62 -2.48
C ALA A 211 4.48 -14.40 -1.18
N VAL A 212 4.26 -13.76 -0.02
CA VAL A 212 4.35 -14.42 1.30
C VAL A 212 3.38 -15.60 1.39
N SER A 213 2.21 -15.51 0.76
CA SER A 213 1.24 -16.60 0.67
C SER A 213 1.68 -17.76 -0.24
N PHE A 214 2.77 -17.64 -0.98
CA PHE A 214 3.20 -18.57 -2.03
C PHE A 214 2.12 -18.82 -3.09
N ALA A 215 1.22 -17.86 -3.29
CA ALA A 215 0.18 -17.95 -4.30
C ALA A 215 0.74 -17.79 -5.71
N ASP A 216 0.12 -18.44 -6.69
CA ASP A 216 0.35 -18.19 -8.11
C ASP A 216 -0.35 -16.89 -8.53
N PRO A 217 0.37 -15.86 -9.01
CA PRO A 217 -0.21 -14.55 -9.28
C PRO A 217 -1.32 -14.60 -10.33
N ALA A 218 -1.12 -15.33 -11.42
CA ALA A 218 -2.10 -15.41 -12.49
C ALA A 218 -3.36 -16.17 -12.05
N ALA A 219 -3.21 -17.22 -11.23
CA ALA A 219 -4.35 -17.94 -10.67
C ALA A 219 -5.15 -17.07 -9.67
N ALA A 220 -4.47 -16.31 -8.81
CA ALA A 220 -5.11 -15.40 -7.87
C ALA A 220 -5.95 -14.33 -8.59
N VAL A 221 -5.38 -13.68 -9.62
CA VAL A 221 -6.08 -12.68 -10.43
C VAL A 221 -7.30 -13.30 -11.17
N ARG A 222 -7.13 -14.49 -11.78
CA ARG A 222 -8.25 -15.20 -12.41
C ARG A 222 -9.36 -15.50 -11.40
N ARG A 223 -9.01 -15.95 -10.18
CA ARG A 223 -9.98 -16.27 -9.14
C ARG A 223 -10.80 -15.06 -8.72
N ILE A 224 -10.19 -13.88 -8.57
CA ILE A 224 -10.89 -12.62 -8.28
C ILE A 224 -11.89 -12.32 -9.40
N ARG A 225 -11.45 -12.34 -10.67
CA ARG A 225 -12.26 -12.05 -11.83
C ARG A 225 -13.42 -13.02 -11.98
N ASP A 226 -13.17 -14.33 -11.87
CA ASP A 226 -14.17 -15.37 -12.09
C ASP A 226 -15.24 -15.38 -10.96
N ALA A 227 -14.94 -14.80 -9.80
CA ALA A 227 -15.89 -14.52 -8.72
C ALA A 227 -16.74 -13.26 -8.95
N GLY A 228 -16.57 -12.54 -10.06
CA GLY A 228 -17.28 -11.28 -10.33
C GLY A 228 -16.76 -10.10 -9.52
N LEU A 229 -15.59 -10.23 -8.93
CA LEU A 229 -14.87 -9.18 -8.22
C LEU A 229 -13.83 -8.53 -9.14
N ARG A 230 -13.19 -7.46 -8.67
CA ARG A 230 -12.14 -6.79 -9.41
C ARG A 230 -10.96 -6.41 -8.52
N VAL A 231 -9.76 -6.36 -9.09
CA VAL A 231 -8.64 -5.65 -8.53
C VAL A 231 -8.83 -4.16 -8.82
N VAL A 232 -8.87 -3.36 -7.77
CA VAL A 232 -9.07 -1.90 -7.86
C VAL A 232 -7.74 -1.17 -7.72
N LYS A 233 -6.86 -1.71 -6.89
CA LYS A 233 -5.55 -1.19 -6.55
C LYS A 233 -4.55 -2.34 -6.46
N VAL A 234 -3.31 -2.08 -6.85
CA VAL A 234 -2.16 -2.96 -6.63
C VAL A 234 -1.19 -2.19 -5.73
N GLN A 235 -0.85 -2.73 -4.56
CA GLN A 235 0.34 -2.33 -3.83
C GLN A 235 1.54 -3.03 -4.48
N ALA A 236 2.34 -2.23 -5.20
CA ALA A 236 3.55 -2.74 -5.84
C ALA A 236 4.66 -2.86 -4.80
N SER A 237 4.89 -4.05 -4.33
CA SER A 237 5.77 -4.41 -3.22
C SER A 237 6.49 -5.73 -3.51
N ALA A 238 7.59 -6.01 -2.83
CA ALA A 238 8.32 -7.27 -2.97
C ALA A 238 8.72 -7.80 -1.60
N ALA A 239 8.46 -9.09 -1.36
CA ALA A 239 8.84 -9.76 -0.12
C ALA A 239 10.32 -10.16 -0.11
N LEU A 240 10.90 -10.27 1.10
CA LEU A 240 12.20 -10.89 1.28
C LEU A 240 12.07 -12.42 1.12
N HIS A 241 12.99 -13.01 0.37
CA HIS A 241 13.00 -14.44 0.05
C HIS A 241 14.29 -15.12 0.50
N VAL A 242 14.14 -16.26 1.18
CA VAL A 242 15.20 -17.16 1.65
C VAL A 242 15.01 -18.50 0.96
N ALA A 243 15.87 -18.83 0.00
CA ALA A 243 15.72 -20.04 -0.80
C ALA A 243 16.02 -21.32 0.01
N ASP A 244 17.01 -21.26 0.89
CA ASP A 244 17.42 -22.37 1.75
C ASP A 244 17.62 -21.87 3.20
N PRO A 245 16.56 -21.87 4.02
CA PRO A 245 16.66 -21.47 5.43
C PRO A 245 17.35 -22.53 6.32
N ALA A 246 17.69 -23.72 5.82
CA ALA A 246 18.56 -24.67 6.51
C ALA A 246 20.03 -24.27 6.47
N ASP A 247 20.44 -23.44 5.48
CA ASP A 247 21.78 -22.85 5.45
C ASP A 247 21.95 -21.87 6.62
N PRO A 248 22.92 -22.07 7.52
CA PRO A 248 23.18 -21.17 8.66
C PRO A 248 23.50 -19.73 8.21
N ALA A 249 24.11 -19.55 7.06
CA ALA A 249 24.42 -18.22 6.54
C ALA A 249 23.13 -17.49 6.10
N ALA A 250 22.19 -18.19 5.44
CA ALA A 250 20.91 -17.63 5.06
C ALA A 250 20.05 -17.31 6.29
N ARG A 251 20.07 -18.19 7.29
CA ARG A 251 19.34 -17.97 8.55
C ARG A 251 19.90 -16.79 9.34
N ALA A 252 21.23 -16.62 9.39
CA ALA A 252 21.85 -15.47 10.01
C ALA A 252 21.55 -14.17 9.24
N ALA A 253 21.57 -14.21 7.90
CA ALA A 253 21.29 -13.06 7.07
C ALA A 253 19.84 -12.57 7.24
N VAL A 254 18.85 -13.46 7.22
CA VAL A 254 17.45 -13.08 7.44
C VAL A 254 17.21 -12.61 8.89
N GLY A 255 17.93 -13.17 9.86
CA GLY A 255 17.87 -12.75 11.26
C GLY A 255 18.28 -11.29 11.47
N ALA A 256 19.08 -10.69 10.59
CA ALA A 256 19.43 -9.27 10.64
C ALA A 256 18.25 -8.34 10.33
N PHE A 257 17.15 -8.85 9.78
CA PHE A 257 15.92 -8.08 9.51
C PHE A 257 14.93 -8.13 10.69
N VAL A 258 15.28 -8.79 11.78
CA VAL A 258 14.46 -8.75 13.01
C VAL A 258 14.47 -7.33 13.58
N GLU A 259 13.28 -6.77 13.71
CA GLU A 259 13.07 -5.47 14.34
C GLU A 259 11.78 -5.47 15.18
N LYS A 260 11.53 -4.44 15.98
CA LYS A 260 10.45 -4.45 16.97
C LYS A 260 9.19 -3.67 16.57
N ARG A 261 9.25 -2.86 15.52
CA ARG A 261 8.17 -1.93 15.16
C ARG A 261 7.01 -2.63 14.48
N TYR A 262 7.31 -3.39 13.41
CA TYR A 262 6.30 -4.07 12.59
C TYR A 262 6.27 -5.57 12.86
N LEU A 263 5.23 -6.24 12.36
CA LEU A 263 5.18 -7.70 12.23
C LEU A 263 5.84 -8.09 10.90
N HIS A 264 6.68 -9.12 10.95
CA HIS A 264 7.27 -9.72 9.76
C HIS A 264 6.78 -11.16 9.64
N GLN A 265 5.50 -11.31 9.25
CA GLN A 265 4.88 -12.62 9.06
C GLN A 265 5.73 -13.45 8.10
N THR A 266 6.07 -14.64 8.53
CA THR A 266 6.96 -15.53 7.79
C THR A 266 6.24 -16.82 7.44
N ARG A 267 6.42 -17.27 6.20
CA ARG A 267 5.89 -18.54 5.73
C ARG A 267 6.97 -19.39 5.11
N GLU A 268 6.87 -20.71 5.37
CA GLU A 268 7.71 -21.75 4.79
C GLU A 268 6.87 -22.60 3.84
N ASN A 269 7.32 -22.76 2.60
CA ASN A 269 6.67 -23.64 1.63
C ASN A 269 7.38 -25.00 1.58
N GLY A 270 6.95 -25.94 2.41
CA GLY A 270 7.48 -27.30 2.48
C GLY A 270 6.61 -28.34 1.77
N ALA A 271 7.08 -29.58 1.73
CA ALA A 271 6.37 -30.69 1.09
C ALA A 271 4.97 -30.97 1.69
N GLY A 272 4.73 -30.56 2.95
CA GLY A 272 3.45 -30.70 3.65
C GLY A 272 2.50 -29.51 3.48
N GLY A 273 2.86 -28.53 2.66
CA GLY A 273 2.12 -27.28 2.48
C GLY A 273 2.82 -26.09 3.14
N VAL A 274 2.11 -24.96 3.21
CA VAL A 274 2.64 -23.70 3.73
C VAL A 274 2.47 -23.63 5.25
N LEU A 275 3.59 -23.61 5.98
CA LEU A 275 3.63 -23.31 7.41
C LEU A 275 3.61 -21.79 7.61
N ARG A 276 3.04 -21.32 8.73
CA ARG A 276 2.76 -19.92 8.99
C ARG A 276 3.19 -19.53 10.39
N VAL A 277 3.87 -18.40 10.50
CA VAL A 277 4.25 -17.80 11.78
C VAL A 277 4.04 -16.29 11.68
N ASP A 278 3.62 -15.65 12.76
CA ASP A 278 3.20 -14.26 12.76
C ASP A 278 4.35 -13.25 12.80
N ASP A 279 5.54 -13.68 13.22
CA ASP A 279 6.68 -12.77 13.26
C ASP A 279 8.00 -13.52 12.99
N LEU A 280 8.97 -12.81 12.42
CA LEU A 280 10.27 -13.38 12.04
C LEU A 280 11.07 -13.97 13.23
N PRO A 281 11.11 -13.36 14.44
CA PRO A 281 11.76 -14.00 15.59
C PRO A 281 11.22 -15.39 15.90
N GLU A 282 9.90 -15.55 15.90
CA GLU A 282 9.26 -16.84 16.12
C GLU A 282 9.56 -17.82 14.98
N ALA A 283 9.61 -17.34 13.73
CA ALA A 283 9.97 -18.17 12.59
C ALA A 283 11.39 -18.75 12.71
N LEU A 284 12.34 -17.95 13.17
CA LEU A 284 13.70 -18.37 13.44
C LEU A 284 13.79 -19.47 14.49
N ASP A 285 12.88 -19.49 15.45
CA ASP A 285 12.85 -20.48 16.54
C ASP A 285 12.07 -21.75 16.18
N THR A 286 10.99 -21.64 15.37
CA THR A 286 9.98 -22.69 15.26
C THR A 286 9.84 -23.31 13.87
N LEU A 287 10.13 -22.57 12.78
CA LEU A 287 10.02 -23.14 11.43
C LEU A 287 11.15 -24.12 11.14
N PRO A 288 10.83 -25.29 10.58
CA PRO A 288 11.82 -26.37 10.37
C PRO A 288 12.91 -26.03 9.35
N GLY A 289 12.66 -25.10 8.41
CA GLY A 289 13.60 -24.79 7.33
C GLY A 289 13.68 -25.87 6.26
N ALA A 290 12.61 -26.67 6.08
CA ALA A 290 12.55 -27.75 5.10
C ALA A 290 12.18 -27.27 3.68
N GLY A 291 11.81 -26.01 3.55
CA GLY A 291 11.47 -25.36 2.29
C GLY A 291 11.79 -23.86 2.33
N PRO A 292 11.66 -23.16 1.18
CA PRO A 292 11.95 -21.72 1.12
C PRO A 292 11.04 -20.92 2.05
N TRP A 293 11.60 -19.82 2.60
CA TRP A 293 10.85 -18.85 3.36
C TRP A 293 10.55 -17.60 2.53
N ARG A 294 9.40 -16.98 2.80
CA ARG A 294 9.09 -15.61 2.40
C ARG A 294 8.65 -14.83 3.62
N VAL A 295 9.26 -13.68 3.79
CA VAL A 295 9.08 -12.80 4.94
C VAL A 295 8.38 -11.54 4.49
N HIS A 296 7.31 -11.14 5.20
CA HIS A 296 6.62 -9.88 5.00
C HIS A 296 7.54 -8.74 5.45
N PHE A 297 8.42 -8.35 4.55
CA PHE A 297 9.34 -7.22 4.66
C PHE A 297 9.43 -6.60 3.26
N HIS A 298 8.98 -5.36 3.12
CA HIS A 298 8.94 -4.69 1.82
C HIS A 298 10.36 -4.34 1.36
N VAL A 299 10.88 -5.10 0.42
CA VAL A 299 12.19 -4.83 -0.22
C VAL A 299 11.96 -3.82 -1.34
N PRO A 300 12.74 -2.71 -1.43
CA PRO A 300 12.61 -1.76 -2.53
C PRO A 300 12.70 -2.45 -3.89
N LEU A 301 11.81 -2.09 -4.83
CA LEU A 301 11.56 -2.86 -6.06
C LEU A 301 12.81 -3.03 -6.94
N HIS A 302 13.70 -2.03 -6.96
CA HIS A 302 14.97 -2.05 -7.71
C HIS A 302 16.11 -2.68 -6.92
N HIS A 303 15.94 -2.91 -5.60
CA HIS A 303 17.01 -3.41 -4.74
C HIS A 303 17.19 -4.92 -4.90
N ARG A 304 18.43 -5.35 -4.83
CA ARG A 304 18.81 -6.77 -4.84
C ARG A 304 19.49 -7.09 -3.51
N PRO A 305 18.77 -7.73 -2.58
CA PRO A 305 19.37 -8.17 -1.32
C PRO A 305 20.65 -8.95 -1.56
N ALA A 306 21.64 -8.77 -0.67
CA ALA A 306 22.87 -9.53 -0.74
C ALA A 306 22.62 -11.05 -0.61
N ALA A 307 23.34 -11.84 -1.41
CA ALA A 307 23.26 -13.29 -1.27
C ALA A 307 23.60 -13.72 0.18
N PRO A 308 22.93 -14.73 0.74
CA PRO A 308 22.03 -15.70 0.09
C PRO A 308 20.54 -15.30 0.02
N LEU A 309 20.20 -14.06 0.35
CA LEU A 309 18.84 -13.55 0.26
C LEU A 309 18.49 -13.07 -1.16
N SER A 310 17.20 -12.95 -1.45
CA SER A 310 16.68 -12.36 -2.67
C SER A 310 15.31 -11.70 -2.42
N ALA A 311 14.74 -11.04 -3.43
CA ALA A 311 13.42 -10.43 -3.38
C ALA A 311 12.45 -11.13 -4.34
N THR A 312 11.15 -11.00 -4.08
CA THR A 312 10.09 -11.62 -4.89
C THR A 312 9.59 -10.72 -6.04
N THR A 313 10.46 -9.88 -6.59
CA THR A 313 10.12 -8.91 -7.65
C THR A 313 9.52 -9.58 -8.91
N ALA A 314 9.87 -10.84 -9.18
CA ALA A 314 9.25 -11.61 -10.27
C ALA A 314 7.76 -11.88 -10.03
N VAL A 315 7.34 -12.10 -8.79
CA VAL A 315 5.92 -12.28 -8.41
C VAL A 315 5.15 -10.99 -8.67
N LEU A 316 5.72 -9.83 -8.31
CA LEU A 316 5.15 -8.52 -8.61
C LEU A 316 4.93 -8.34 -10.13
N ALA A 317 5.95 -8.57 -10.94
CA ALA A 317 5.86 -8.37 -12.40
C ALA A 317 4.78 -9.28 -13.03
N GLU A 318 4.70 -10.53 -12.59
CA GLU A 318 3.67 -11.48 -13.03
C GLU A 318 2.27 -11.06 -12.58
N ALA A 319 2.10 -10.62 -11.34
CA ALA A 319 0.82 -10.13 -10.82
C ALA A 319 0.31 -8.92 -11.60
N VAL A 320 1.16 -7.90 -11.81
CA VAL A 320 0.81 -6.69 -12.58
C VAL A 320 0.43 -7.04 -14.02
N SER A 321 1.19 -7.93 -14.68
CA SER A 321 0.86 -8.41 -16.01
C SER A 321 -0.49 -9.14 -16.06
N ALA A 322 -0.77 -9.99 -15.07
CA ALA A 322 -2.04 -10.71 -14.98
C ALA A 322 -3.24 -9.75 -14.75
N VAL A 323 -3.04 -8.72 -13.92
CA VAL A 323 -4.06 -7.69 -13.64
C VAL A 323 -4.34 -6.88 -14.91
N ASP A 324 -3.32 -6.42 -15.64
CA ASP A 324 -3.48 -5.67 -16.89
C ASP A 324 -4.21 -6.50 -17.97
N ALA A 325 -3.87 -7.78 -18.07
CA ALA A 325 -4.54 -8.70 -18.98
C ALA A 325 -6.01 -8.98 -18.61
N ALA A 326 -6.33 -9.00 -17.32
CA ALA A 326 -7.68 -9.29 -16.84
C ALA A 326 -8.65 -8.10 -16.99
N TRP A 327 -8.15 -6.86 -16.88
CA TRP A 327 -8.93 -5.61 -16.97
C TRP A 327 -8.23 -4.56 -17.85
N PRO A 328 -8.08 -4.81 -19.17
CA PRO A 328 -7.27 -3.99 -20.07
C PRO A 328 -7.81 -2.58 -20.32
N TYR A 329 -9.07 -2.32 -19.95
CA TYR A 329 -9.73 -1.02 -20.14
C TYR A 329 -10.05 -0.31 -18.82
N ASP A 330 -9.70 -0.91 -17.70
CA ASP A 330 -9.94 -0.33 -16.38
C ASP A 330 -8.75 0.50 -15.94
N GLU A 331 -9.03 1.61 -15.29
CA GLU A 331 -8.00 2.36 -14.58
C GLU A 331 -7.70 1.64 -13.25
N ILE A 332 -6.51 1.06 -13.15
CA ILE A 332 -6.02 0.38 -11.96
C ILE A 332 -4.90 1.23 -11.36
N HIS A 333 -4.97 1.48 -10.05
CA HIS A 333 -3.98 2.25 -9.34
C HIS A 333 -2.83 1.34 -8.91
N LEU A 334 -1.64 1.60 -9.43
CA LEU A 334 -0.40 0.92 -9.09
C LEU A 334 0.35 1.81 -8.09
N ASP A 335 0.38 1.43 -6.83
CA ASP A 335 0.92 2.22 -5.73
C ASP A 335 2.18 1.52 -5.17
N VAL A 336 3.36 2.10 -5.40
CA VAL A 336 4.61 1.54 -4.90
C VAL A 336 4.65 1.69 -3.40
N GLU A 337 4.80 0.58 -2.68
CA GLU A 337 4.76 0.58 -1.23
C GLU A 337 6.01 -0.07 -0.62
N THR A 338 6.92 0.78 -0.14
CA THR A 338 8.10 0.36 0.62
C THR A 338 8.25 1.27 1.85
N TYR A 339 7.73 0.82 2.98
CA TYR A 339 7.82 1.58 4.25
C TYR A 339 9.04 1.23 5.09
N THR A 340 9.82 0.23 4.68
CA THR A 340 10.94 -0.36 5.44
C THR A 340 12.29 0.31 5.21
N TRP A 341 12.36 1.41 4.48
CA TRP A 341 13.60 2.12 4.18
C TRP A 341 14.47 2.41 5.42
N ALA A 342 13.85 2.75 6.55
CA ALA A 342 14.56 3.08 7.80
C ALA A 342 15.27 1.88 8.46
N VAL A 343 14.98 0.66 8.02
CA VAL A 343 15.53 -0.60 8.58
C VAL A 343 16.41 -1.35 7.58
N LEU A 344 16.66 -0.78 6.39
CA LEU A 344 17.62 -1.31 5.43
C LEU A 344 19.04 -0.89 5.81
N ALA A 345 19.96 -1.85 5.85
CA ALA A 345 21.35 -1.61 6.23
C ALA A 345 22.11 -0.70 5.25
N ASP A 346 21.70 -0.70 3.97
CA ASP A 346 22.27 0.08 2.87
C ASP A 346 21.27 1.10 2.30
N ALA A 347 20.36 1.60 3.16
CA ALA A 347 19.43 2.65 2.79
C ALA A 347 20.18 3.89 2.25
N PRO A 348 19.69 4.53 1.16
CA PRO A 348 20.29 5.76 0.67
C PRO A 348 20.23 6.86 1.74
N SER A 349 21.25 7.71 1.78
CA SER A 349 21.29 8.85 2.70
C SER A 349 20.19 9.89 2.42
N ASP A 350 19.63 9.87 1.21
CA ASP A 350 18.49 10.69 0.78
C ASP A 350 17.35 9.77 0.33
N LEU A 351 16.30 9.74 1.11
CA LEU A 351 15.12 8.91 0.85
C LEU A 351 14.45 9.25 -0.48
N SER A 352 14.47 10.53 -0.91
CA SER A 352 13.86 10.94 -2.17
C SER A 352 14.57 10.31 -3.39
N VAL A 353 15.87 10.08 -3.30
CA VAL A 353 16.64 9.38 -4.34
C VAL A 353 16.25 7.90 -4.39
N GLY A 354 16.08 7.28 -3.24
CA GLY A 354 15.64 5.87 -3.16
C GLY A 354 14.24 5.66 -3.73
N ILE A 355 13.28 6.48 -3.30
CA ILE A 355 11.90 6.46 -3.84
C ILE A 355 11.90 6.78 -5.34
N GLY A 356 12.70 7.77 -5.77
CA GLY A 356 12.82 8.11 -7.20
C GLY A 356 13.35 6.97 -8.05
N ALA A 357 14.36 6.24 -7.57
CA ALA A 357 14.89 5.06 -8.26
C ALA A 357 13.84 3.93 -8.33
N GLU A 358 13.05 3.75 -7.29
CA GLU A 358 11.97 2.77 -7.24
C GLU A 358 10.84 3.11 -8.22
N LEU A 359 10.43 4.38 -8.27
CA LEU A 359 9.44 4.89 -9.23
C LEU A 359 9.93 4.74 -10.69
N ALA A 360 11.20 5.08 -10.97
CA ALA A 360 11.79 4.90 -12.29
C ALA A 360 11.78 3.43 -12.70
N TRP A 361 12.16 2.54 -11.79
CA TRP A 361 12.12 1.09 -12.02
C TRP A 361 10.68 0.61 -12.28
N ALA A 362 9.70 1.04 -11.47
CA ALA A 362 8.30 0.67 -11.65
C ALA A 362 7.73 1.17 -12.99
N ALA A 363 8.03 2.41 -13.38
CA ALA A 363 7.63 2.96 -14.67
C ALA A 363 8.22 2.19 -15.85
N GLU A 364 9.47 1.71 -15.72
CA GLU A 364 10.15 0.94 -16.77
C GLU A 364 9.64 -0.49 -16.89
N HIS A 365 9.39 -1.17 -15.78
CA HIS A 365 9.17 -2.62 -15.77
C HIS A 365 7.70 -3.03 -15.59
N LEU A 366 6.86 -2.14 -15.04
CA LEU A 366 5.48 -2.47 -14.69
C LEU A 366 4.44 -1.77 -15.58
N LEU A 367 4.76 -0.60 -16.15
CA LEU A 367 3.81 0.11 -16.99
C LEU A 367 3.88 -0.37 -18.44
N THR A 368 2.70 -0.42 -19.08
CA THR A 368 2.63 -0.58 -20.55
C THR A 368 3.27 0.62 -21.23
N PRO A 369 3.77 0.49 -22.47
CA PRO A 369 4.34 1.62 -23.22
C PRO A 369 3.41 2.84 -23.30
N ALA A 370 2.09 2.63 -23.43
CA ALA A 370 1.12 3.71 -23.46
C ALA A 370 0.97 4.40 -22.10
N ALA A 371 0.89 3.63 -21.01
CA ALA A 371 0.83 4.19 -19.65
C ALA A 371 2.12 4.91 -19.28
N ARG A 372 3.27 4.37 -19.69
CA ARG A 372 4.58 5.02 -19.50
C ARG A 372 4.68 6.34 -20.25
N ALA A 373 4.25 6.39 -21.50
CA ALA A 373 4.21 7.63 -22.29
C ALA A 373 3.36 8.70 -21.60
N ALA A 374 2.20 8.33 -21.03
CA ALA A 374 1.33 9.27 -20.34
C ALA A 374 1.97 9.95 -19.13
N VAL A 375 2.83 9.26 -18.36
CA VAL A 375 3.53 9.87 -17.21
C VAL A 375 4.76 10.70 -17.64
N LEU A 376 5.25 10.53 -18.88
CA LEU A 376 6.37 11.28 -19.45
C LEU A 376 5.92 12.47 -20.31
N GLU A 377 4.69 12.45 -20.86
CA GLU A 377 4.16 13.45 -21.78
C GLU A 377 3.26 14.50 -21.10
N ALA A 378 2.87 14.31 -19.86
CA ALA A 378 1.95 15.21 -19.16
C ALA A 378 2.57 16.58 -18.78
N GLY A 379 3.85 16.81 -19.04
CA GLY A 379 4.59 17.99 -18.61
C GLY A 379 4.83 19.02 -19.69
N ALA A 380 4.07 20.10 -19.66
CA ALA A 380 4.57 21.39 -20.11
C ALA A 380 5.30 22.07 -18.93
N ALA A 381 6.63 22.12 -19.03
CA ALA A 381 7.58 22.95 -18.27
C ALA A 381 7.12 23.53 -16.91
N VAL A 382 7.37 22.82 -15.83
CA VAL A 382 7.50 23.43 -14.50
C VAL A 382 8.94 23.92 -14.35
N PRO A 383 9.18 25.20 -14.02
CA PRO A 383 10.55 25.69 -13.81
C PRO A 383 11.21 24.95 -12.62
N PRO A 384 12.52 24.73 -12.65
CA PRO A 384 13.22 24.02 -11.58
C PRO A 384 13.05 24.77 -10.25
N VAL A 385 12.53 24.08 -9.24
CA VAL A 385 12.50 24.58 -7.87
C VAL A 385 13.95 24.70 -7.39
N ALA A 386 14.35 25.91 -6.98
CA ALA A 386 15.69 26.14 -6.44
C ALA A 386 15.92 25.22 -5.22
N ALA A 387 16.96 24.42 -5.28
CA ALA A 387 17.32 23.52 -4.18
C ALA A 387 17.61 24.34 -2.91
N VAL A 388 16.80 24.13 -1.87
CA VAL A 388 17.10 24.64 -0.53
C VAL A 388 18.22 23.75 0.04
N PRO A 389 19.35 24.33 0.51
CA PRO A 389 20.44 23.54 1.02
C PRO A 389 20.00 22.74 2.27
N VAL A 390 20.12 21.43 2.21
CA VAL A 390 19.76 20.45 3.27
C VAL A 390 20.47 20.73 4.62
N ALA A 391 21.57 21.46 4.60
CA ALA A 391 22.35 21.76 5.80
C ALA A 391 21.64 22.66 6.85
N ALA A 392 20.53 23.31 6.50
CA ALA A 392 19.79 24.16 7.45
C ALA A 392 18.68 23.39 8.21
N LEU A 393 18.29 22.19 7.74
CA LEU A 393 17.17 21.42 8.30
C LEU A 393 17.60 20.37 9.34
N VAL A 394 18.87 19.95 9.32
CA VAL A 394 19.40 18.90 10.25
C VAL A 394 19.72 19.47 11.63
N ALA A 395 19.79 20.78 11.80
CA ALA A 395 20.18 21.41 13.09
C ALA A 395 19.03 21.51 14.10
N GLU A 396 17.76 21.32 13.68
CA GLU A 396 16.60 21.42 14.58
C GLU A 396 16.09 20.06 15.10
N GLU A 397 16.48 18.93 14.50
CA GLU A 397 16.03 17.60 14.94
C GLU A 397 16.84 17.01 16.13
N VAL A 398 17.89 17.68 16.60
CA VAL A 398 18.72 17.21 17.74
C VAL A 398 18.36 17.91 19.06
N ALA A 399 17.34 18.79 19.08
CA ALA A 399 17.00 19.61 20.24
C ALA A 399 15.52 19.50 20.69
N LEU A 400 14.90 18.34 20.53
CA LEU A 400 13.61 18.01 21.21
C LEU A 400 13.63 16.59 21.72
#